data_f3f87308b6d52875100b00da52b1ada7
#
_entry.id   f3f87308b6d52875100b00da52b1ada7
#
_cell.length_a   1.000
_cell.length_b   1.000
_cell.length_c   1.000
_cell.angle_alpha   90.00
_cell.angle_beta   90.00
_cell.angle_gamma   90.00
#
_symmetry.space_group_name_H-M   'P 1'
#
loop_
_entity.id
_entity.type
_entity.pdbx_description
1 polymer ?
#
loop_
_entity_poly.entity_id
_entity_poly.type
_entity_poly.pdbx_seq_one_letter_code
_entity_poly.pdbx_strand_id
1 'polypeptide(L)'
;EMTSSLVGSEMCIRDSIETMRREGYEFQVSRPEVLYKNDENGKRLEPMELATIDVPEEYVGTVIEKLGTRKGEMVNMAPSNGGYTRIEFNIPARGLIGYRNEFLTDTRGNGIINTVFNGYEPYKGEIQSRSQGSLVAFETGEAVGYGLFNAQDRGELFIGAGTKVYSGMVVGRNARSGDMEVNVCLLYTSPSPRDSTSS
;
A
#
# COMPACT_ATOMS: atom_id res chain seq x y z
N GLU A 1 -20.96 -17.82 -3.24
CA GLU A 1 -20.75 -18.19 -1.82
C GLU A 1 -19.26 -18.40 -1.52
N MET A 2 -18.45 -17.37 -1.60
CA MET A 2 -17.07 -17.40 -1.11
C MET A 2 -16.62 -15.98 -0.78
N THR A 3 -17.27 -15.32 0.18
CA THR A 3 -16.92 -13.94 0.57
C THR A 3 -16.72 -13.76 2.07
N SER A 4 -16.51 -14.83 2.81
CA SER A 4 -16.53 -14.77 4.27
C SER A 4 -15.20 -15.11 4.93
N SER A 5 -14.05 -14.76 4.39
CA SER A 5 -12.80 -15.07 5.12
C SER A 5 -11.57 -14.26 4.73
N LEU A 6 -11.69 -12.98 4.51
CA LEU A 6 -10.51 -12.16 4.26
C LEU A 6 -9.88 -11.56 5.53
N VAL A 7 -10.51 -11.69 6.68
CA VAL A 7 -10.06 -11.08 7.96
C VAL A 7 -9.03 -11.93 8.73
N GLY A 8 -8.90 -13.22 8.40
CA GLY A 8 -7.82 -14.06 8.95
C GLY A 8 -6.59 -14.20 8.04
N SER A 9 -6.60 -13.52 6.91
CA SER A 9 -5.90 -13.99 5.71
C SER A 9 -4.55 -13.33 5.40
N GLU A 10 -4.14 -12.25 6.03
CA GLU A 10 -2.79 -11.71 5.74
C GLU A 10 -1.68 -12.66 6.19
N MET A 11 -1.82 -13.29 7.34
CA MET A 11 -0.92 -14.36 7.76
C MET A 11 -1.08 -15.60 6.88
N CYS A 12 -2.31 -16.01 6.56
CA CYS A 12 -2.56 -17.15 5.67
C CYS A 12 -2.07 -16.93 4.24
N ILE A 13 -2.14 -15.71 3.70
CA ILE A 13 -1.60 -15.38 2.37
C ILE A 13 -0.10 -15.52 2.36
N ARG A 14 0.60 -14.98 3.36
CA ARG A 14 2.06 -15.09 3.48
C ARG A 14 2.50 -16.53 3.60
N ASP A 15 1.85 -17.31 4.44
CA ASP A 15 2.16 -18.74 4.65
C ASP A 15 1.91 -19.54 3.38
N SER A 16 0.83 -19.26 2.65
CA SER A 16 0.53 -19.91 1.37
C SER A 16 1.56 -19.58 0.30
N ILE A 17 1.97 -18.31 0.21
CA ILE A 17 3.03 -17.86 -0.72
C ILE A 17 4.36 -18.55 -0.38
N GLU A 18 4.73 -18.59 0.89
CA GLU A 18 5.97 -19.22 1.34
C GLU A 18 5.98 -20.73 1.10
N THR A 19 4.85 -21.39 1.33
CA THR A 19 4.68 -22.83 1.04
C THR A 19 4.82 -23.12 -0.44
N MET A 20 4.13 -22.36 -1.31
CA MET A 20 4.24 -22.53 -2.75
C MET A 20 5.67 -22.29 -3.27
N ARG A 21 6.37 -21.29 -2.70
CA ARG A 21 7.79 -21.06 -3.02
C ARG A 21 8.68 -22.25 -2.66
N ARG A 22 8.48 -22.82 -1.48
CA ARG A 22 9.25 -24.01 -1.02
C ARG A 22 9.00 -25.23 -1.90
N GLU A 23 7.79 -25.37 -2.41
CA GLU A 23 7.43 -26.45 -3.33
C GLU A 23 7.87 -26.22 -4.77
N GLY A 24 8.51 -25.07 -5.06
CA GLY A 24 9.07 -24.74 -6.37
C GLY A 24 8.08 -24.22 -7.40
N TYR A 25 6.89 -23.79 -6.97
CA TYR A 25 5.93 -23.17 -7.89
C TYR A 25 6.35 -21.73 -8.25
N GLU A 26 6.27 -21.42 -9.52
CA GLU A 26 6.35 -20.04 -10.02
C GLU A 26 4.95 -19.42 -9.99
N PHE A 27 4.83 -18.24 -9.37
CA PHE A 27 3.56 -17.52 -9.29
C PHE A 27 3.79 -16.01 -9.26
N GLN A 28 2.78 -15.27 -9.66
CA GLN A 28 2.75 -13.81 -9.58
C GLN A 28 1.72 -13.39 -8.53
N VAL A 29 2.07 -12.38 -7.76
CA VAL A 29 1.18 -11.78 -6.77
C VAL A 29 0.85 -10.36 -7.21
N SER A 30 -0.44 -10.08 -7.36
CA SER A 30 -0.95 -8.73 -7.59
C SER A 30 -1.48 -8.13 -6.30
N ARG A 31 -1.72 -6.82 -6.32
CA ARG A 31 -2.45 -6.17 -5.23
C ARG A 31 -3.90 -6.64 -5.22
N PRO A 32 -4.51 -6.79 -4.01
CA PRO A 32 -5.93 -7.05 -3.94
C PRO A 32 -6.72 -5.89 -4.57
N GLU A 33 -7.66 -6.23 -5.43
CA GLU A 33 -8.58 -5.27 -6.05
C GLU A 33 -10.01 -5.60 -5.63
N VAL A 34 -10.79 -4.55 -5.37
CA VAL A 34 -12.20 -4.71 -5.06
C VAL A 34 -13.02 -4.92 -6.33
N LEU A 35 -14.02 -5.79 -6.28
CA LEU A 35 -14.91 -6.03 -7.39
C LEU A 35 -16.01 -4.95 -7.43
N TYR A 36 -15.99 -4.14 -8.47
CA TYR A 36 -17.03 -3.15 -8.74
C TYR A 36 -18.22 -3.79 -9.43
N LYS A 37 -19.39 -3.20 -9.24
CA LYS A 37 -20.61 -3.50 -9.99
C LYS A 37 -21.08 -2.26 -10.73
N ASN A 38 -21.86 -2.44 -11.77
CA ASN A 38 -22.57 -1.36 -12.41
C ASN A 38 -24.07 -1.48 -12.06
N ASP A 39 -24.68 -0.38 -11.75
CA ASP A 39 -26.12 -0.23 -11.60
C ASP A 39 -26.81 -0.34 -12.98
N GLU A 40 -28.13 -0.49 -12.98
CA GLU A 40 -28.99 -0.50 -14.20
C GLU A 40 -28.80 0.73 -15.08
N ASN A 41 -28.39 1.86 -14.52
CA ASN A 41 -28.06 3.10 -15.20
C ASN A 41 -26.59 3.22 -15.65
N GLY A 42 -25.78 2.16 -15.50
CA GLY A 42 -24.36 2.16 -15.85
C GLY A 42 -23.46 2.91 -14.87
N LYS A 43 -23.97 3.34 -13.71
CA LYS A 43 -23.15 3.94 -12.66
C LYS A 43 -22.34 2.88 -11.93
N ARG A 44 -21.08 3.20 -11.70
CA ARG A 44 -20.15 2.33 -10.97
C ARG A 44 -20.50 2.31 -9.47
N LEU A 45 -20.72 1.11 -8.95
CA LEU A 45 -20.94 0.83 -7.54
C LEU A 45 -19.71 0.14 -6.95
N GLU A 46 -19.39 0.49 -5.70
CA GLU A 46 -18.29 -0.11 -4.94
C GLU A 46 -18.80 -0.84 -3.69
N PRO A 47 -18.14 -1.93 -3.28
CA PRO A 47 -18.50 -2.63 -2.07
C PRO A 47 -18.16 -1.79 -0.84
N MET A 48 -19.12 -1.72 0.09
CA MET A 48 -19.00 -1.04 1.37
C MET A 48 -18.85 -2.04 2.50
N GLU A 49 -18.08 -1.68 3.51
CA GLU A 49 -17.93 -2.43 4.74
C GLU A 49 -18.29 -1.56 5.94
N LEU A 50 -19.00 -2.15 6.88
CA LEU A 50 -19.22 -1.57 8.21
C LEU A 50 -18.02 -1.99 9.08
N ALA A 51 -17.17 -1.02 9.39
CA ALA A 51 -16.03 -1.20 10.28
C ALA A 51 -16.44 -0.82 11.71
N THR A 52 -16.40 -1.79 12.63
CA THR A 52 -16.59 -1.58 14.06
C THR A 52 -15.23 -1.57 14.73
N ILE A 53 -14.89 -0.46 15.37
CA ILE A 53 -13.57 -0.18 15.92
C ILE A 53 -13.69 0.14 17.40
N ASP A 54 -12.99 -0.60 18.24
CA ASP A 54 -12.85 -0.33 19.66
C ASP A 54 -11.43 0.16 19.95
N VAL A 55 -11.29 1.40 20.40
CA VAL A 55 -10.00 2.03 20.71
C VAL A 55 -10.05 2.82 22.01
N PRO A 56 -8.92 2.94 22.75
CA PRO A 56 -8.78 3.91 23.82
C PRO A 56 -9.11 5.33 23.35
N GLU A 57 -9.69 6.14 24.22
CA GLU A 57 -10.17 7.49 23.89
C GLU A 57 -9.07 8.38 23.29
N GLU A 58 -7.81 8.19 23.68
CA GLU A 58 -6.67 8.94 23.15
C GLU A 58 -6.41 8.75 21.65
N TYR A 59 -6.85 7.63 21.05
CA TYR A 59 -6.64 7.32 19.63
C TYR A 59 -7.86 7.60 18.75
N VAL A 60 -9.00 7.95 19.34
CA VAL A 60 -10.25 8.20 18.62
C VAL A 60 -10.08 9.24 17.52
N GLY A 61 -9.43 10.37 17.84
CA GLY A 61 -9.20 11.45 16.87
C GLY A 61 -8.38 11.00 15.65
N THR A 62 -7.30 10.26 15.89
CA THR A 62 -6.43 9.73 14.81
C THR A 62 -7.18 8.76 13.91
N VAL A 63 -7.99 7.87 14.48
CA VAL A 63 -8.80 6.90 13.74
C VAL A 63 -9.84 7.60 12.87
N ILE A 64 -10.55 8.59 13.41
CA ILE A 64 -11.57 9.36 12.67
C ILE A 64 -10.94 10.10 11.50
N GLU A 65 -9.81 10.78 11.71
CA GLU A 65 -9.09 11.51 10.66
C GLU A 65 -8.67 10.57 9.53
N LYS A 66 -8.02 9.45 9.87
CA LYS A 66 -7.50 8.51 8.87
C LYS A 66 -8.61 7.80 8.09
N LEU A 67 -9.69 7.39 8.74
CA LEU A 67 -10.81 6.79 8.03
C LEU A 67 -11.58 7.81 7.19
N GLY A 68 -11.66 9.07 7.62
CA GLY A 68 -12.24 10.15 6.83
C GLY A 68 -11.48 10.39 5.52
N THR A 69 -10.14 10.42 5.54
CA THR A 69 -9.32 10.54 4.32
C THR A 69 -9.51 9.36 3.36
N ARG A 70 -9.89 8.19 3.88
CA ARG A 70 -10.20 6.97 3.14
C ARG A 70 -11.66 6.84 2.70
N LYS A 71 -12.41 7.96 2.74
CA LYS A 71 -13.84 8.04 2.38
C LYS A 71 -14.77 7.26 3.28
N GLY A 72 -14.36 7.00 4.53
CA GLY A 72 -15.23 6.45 5.56
C GLY A 72 -16.18 7.51 6.09
N GLU A 73 -17.42 7.12 6.30
CA GLU A 73 -18.46 7.92 6.93
C GLU A 73 -18.75 7.34 8.31
N MET A 74 -18.63 8.17 9.35
CA MET A 74 -18.94 7.75 10.70
C MET A 74 -20.45 7.58 10.86
N VAL A 75 -20.85 6.38 11.24
CA VAL A 75 -22.27 6.01 11.47
C VAL A 75 -22.65 6.21 12.92
N ASN A 76 -21.77 5.78 13.84
CA ASN A 76 -22.06 5.81 15.26
C ASN A 76 -20.75 5.94 16.08
N MET A 77 -20.87 6.51 17.27
CA MET A 77 -19.80 6.55 18.27
C MET A 77 -20.40 6.46 19.65
N ALA A 78 -19.95 5.50 20.44
CA ALA A 78 -20.42 5.30 21.79
C ALA A 78 -19.27 4.91 22.75
N PRO A 79 -19.28 5.38 23.99
CA PRO A 79 -18.33 4.90 24.99
C PRO A 79 -18.56 3.41 25.24
N SER A 80 -17.48 2.67 25.36
CA SER A 80 -17.45 1.25 25.70
C SER A 80 -16.83 1.05 27.08
N ASN A 81 -16.92 -0.16 27.61
CA ASN A 81 -16.38 -0.44 28.95
C ASN A 81 -14.83 -0.32 28.97
N GLY A 82 -14.29 0.09 30.13
CA GLY A 82 -12.84 0.09 30.35
C GLY A 82 -12.06 1.24 29.71
N GLY A 83 -12.70 2.38 29.41
CA GLY A 83 -12.03 3.53 28.80
C GLY A 83 -11.82 3.43 27.28
N TYR A 84 -12.57 2.51 26.67
CA TYR A 84 -12.60 2.37 25.21
C TYR A 84 -13.80 3.10 24.62
N THR A 85 -13.64 3.54 23.38
CA THR A 85 -14.72 4.11 22.58
C THR A 85 -14.94 3.21 21.37
N ARG A 86 -16.19 2.83 21.15
CA ARG A 86 -16.63 2.11 19.96
C ARG A 86 -17.05 3.10 18.90
N ILE A 87 -16.48 2.94 17.71
CA ILE A 87 -16.75 3.78 16.56
C ILE A 87 -17.17 2.86 15.40
N GLU A 88 -18.23 3.23 14.70
CA GLU A 88 -18.73 2.51 13.53
C GLU A 88 -18.61 3.40 12.31
N PHE A 89 -17.93 2.87 11.28
CA PHE A 89 -17.73 3.53 10.00
C PHE A 89 -18.31 2.71 8.85
N ASN A 90 -19.06 3.36 7.97
CA ASN A 90 -19.37 2.82 6.66
C ASN A 90 -18.29 3.29 5.68
N ILE A 91 -17.45 2.36 5.20
CA ILE A 91 -16.25 2.68 4.44
C ILE A 91 -16.14 1.79 3.20
N PRO A 92 -15.68 2.34 2.04
CA PRO A 92 -15.38 1.50 0.88
C PRO A 92 -14.35 0.42 1.22
N ALA A 93 -14.58 -0.83 0.81
CA ALA A 93 -13.67 -1.95 1.08
C ALA A 93 -12.24 -1.66 0.64
N ARG A 94 -12.05 -0.93 -0.50
CA ARG A 94 -10.72 -0.47 -0.95
C ARG A 94 -10.04 0.48 0.04
N GLY A 95 -10.79 1.21 0.86
CA GLY A 95 -10.26 2.10 1.89
C GLY A 95 -9.65 1.36 3.08
N LEU A 96 -10.03 0.10 3.29
CA LEU A 96 -9.50 -0.76 4.36
C LEU A 96 -8.26 -1.53 3.95
N ILE A 97 -7.96 -1.60 2.64
CA ILE A 97 -6.75 -2.26 2.15
C ILE A 97 -5.50 -1.56 2.73
N GLY A 98 -4.69 -2.32 3.45
CA GLY A 98 -3.48 -1.83 4.12
C GLY A 98 -3.73 -1.02 5.39
N TYR A 99 -4.97 -0.68 5.74
CA TYR A 99 -5.29 0.12 6.92
C TYR A 99 -5.03 -0.63 8.23
N ARG A 100 -5.23 -1.94 8.27
CA ARG A 100 -5.07 -2.73 9.50
C ARG A 100 -3.69 -2.59 10.14
N ASN A 101 -2.63 -2.62 9.34
CA ASN A 101 -1.26 -2.46 9.84
C ASN A 101 -1.00 -1.04 10.34
N GLU A 102 -1.51 -0.03 9.63
CA GLU A 102 -1.45 1.36 10.02
C GLU A 102 -2.20 1.59 11.34
N PHE A 103 -3.40 1.05 11.46
CA PHE A 103 -4.23 1.09 12.66
C PHE A 103 -3.53 0.48 13.88
N LEU A 104 -2.91 -0.70 13.73
CA LEU A 104 -2.15 -1.33 14.82
C LEU A 104 -0.95 -0.47 15.26
N THR A 105 -0.27 0.18 14.32
CA THR A 105 0.83 1.09 14.62
C THR A 105 0.34 2.33 15.37
N ASP A 106 -0.72 2.97 14.89
CA ASP A 106 -1.28 4.18 15.48
C ASP A 106 -1.83 3.96 16.88
N THR A 107 -2.47 2.81 17.10
CA THR A 107 -3.06 2.44 18.40
C THR A 107 -2.07 1.69 19.30
N ARG A 108 -0.82 1.54 18.88
CA ARG A 108 0.21 0.74 19.60
C ARG A 108 -0.27 -0.67 19.96
N GLY A 109 -1.10 -1.26 19.08
CA GLY A 109 -1.69 -2.57 19.30
C GLY A 109 -2.91 -2.61 20.26
N ASN A 110 -3.35 -1.47 20.79
CA ASN A 110 -4.46 -1.40 21.76
C ASN A 110 -5.84 -1.23 21.10
N GLY A 111 -5.94 -1.37 19.80
CA GLY A 111 -7.20 -1.25 19.08
C GLY A 111 -7.68 -2.58 18.50
N ILE A 112 -9.00 -2.72 18.41
CA ILE A 112 -9.66 -3.85 17.75
C ILE A 112 -10.47 -3.30 16.58
N ILE A 113 -10.32 -3.90 15.40
CA ILE A 113 -11.08 -3.56 14.21
C ILE A 113 -11.74 -4.83 13.65
N ASN A 114 -13.05 -4.77 13.47
CA ASN A 114 -13.84 -5.80 12.81
C ASN A 114 -14.58 -5.17 11.63
N THR A 115 -14.67 -5.89 10.52
CA THR A 115 -15.36 -5.40 9.33
C THR A 115 -16.38 -6.42 8.85
N VAL A 116 -17.52 -5.93 8.39
CA VAL A 116 -18.60 -6.73 7.84
C VAL A 116 -19.08 -6.08 6.56
N PHE A 117 -19.28 -6.89 5.51
CA PHE A 117 -19.81 -6.39 4.24
C PHE A 117 -21.21 -5.76 4.44
N ASN A 118 -21.38 -4.53 3.96
CA ASN A 118 -22.59 -3.72 4.14
C ASN A 118 -23.30 -3.35 2.82
N GLY A 119 -23.01 -4.06 1.73
CA GLY A 119 -23.68 -3.81 0.44
C GLY A 119 -22.83 -3.05 -0.56
N TYR A 120 -23.48 -2.46 -1.55
CA TYR A 120 -22.86 -1.67 -2.61
C TYR A 120 -23.43 -0.26 -2.63
N GLU A 121 -22.55 0.74 -2.72
CA GLU A 121 -22.91 2.14 -2.84
C GLU A 121 -22.25 2.79 -4.07
N PRO A 122 -22.74 3.95 -4.53
CA PRO A 122 -22.09 4.68 -5.61
C PRO A 122 -20.62 4.99 -5.27
N TYR A 123 -19.75 4.89 -6.28
CA TYR A 123 -18.33 5.17 -6.14
C TYR A 123 -18.05 6.55 -5.53
N LYS A 124 -17.35 6.60 -4.40
CA LYS A 124 -17.08 7.82 -3.61
C LYS A 124 -15.84 8.62 -4.06
N GLY A 125 -15.32 8.34 -5.25
CA GLY A 125 -14.14 9.02 -5.79
C GLY A 125 -12.83 8.39 -5.34
N GLU A 126 -11.71 8.96 -5.75
CA GLU A 126 -10.38 8.43 -5.46
C GLU A 126 -10.01 8.57 -3.98
N ILE A 127 -9.36 7.53 -3.45
CA ILE A 127 -8.74 7.53 -2.13
C ILE A 127 -7.23 7.65 -2.34
N GLN A 128 -6.63 8.66 -1.74
CA GLN A 128 -5.18 8.77 -1.71
C GLN A 128 -4.62 7.68 -0.79
N SER A 129 -4.25 6.55 -1.36
CA SER A 129 -3.74 5.41 -0.60
C SER A 129 -2.26 5.52 -0.23
N ARG A 130 -1.53 6.47 -0.84
CA ARG A 130 -0.10 6.67 -0.63
C ARG A 130 0.24 8.16 -0.64
N SER A 131 0.95 8.61 0.38
CA SER A 131 1.61 9.91 0.40
C SER A 131 2.90 9.91 -0.42
N GLN A 132 3.51 8.74 -0.60
CA GLN A 132 4.80 8.55 -1.27
C GLN A 132 4.72 7.40 -2.28
N GLY A 133 5.39 7.57 -3.42
CA GLY A 133 5.53 6.55 -4.46
C GLY A 133 6.70 5.59 -4.19
N SER A 134 6.93 4.71 -5.16
CA SER A 134 8.06 3.78 -5.18
C SER A 134 9.14 4.28 -6.14
N LEU A 135 10.40 4.01 -5.83
CA LEU A 135 11.49 4.05 -6.79
C LEU A 135 11.63 2.67 -7.41
N VAL A 136 11.56 2.61 -8.74
CA VAL A 136 11.50 1.36 -9.50
C VAL A 136 12.72 1.29 -10.42
N ALA A 137 13.41 0.14 -10.44
CA ALA A 137 14.58 -0.04 -11.31
C ALA A 137 14.17 -0.01 -12.79
N PHE A 138 14.83 0.86 -13.56
CA PHE A 138 14.61 1.00 -15.00
C PHE A 138 15.08 -0.22 -15.79
N GLU A 139 16.23 -0.81 -15.42
CA GLU A 139 16.86 -1.90 -16.15
C GLU A 139 17.32 -3.04 -15.23
N THR A 140 17.58 -4.19 -15.85
CA THR A 140 18.14 -5.36 -15.17
C THR A 140 19.67 -5.26 -15.12
N GLY A 141 20.26 -5.47 -13.95
CA GLY A 141 21.71 -5.41 -13.77
C GLY A 141 22.14 -5.53 -12.32
N GLU A 142 23.27 -4.95 -12.00
CA GLU A 142 23.81 -4.85 -10.65
C GLU A 142 23.85 -3.38 -10.22
N ALA A 143 23.30 -3.09 -9.04
CA ALA A 143 23.28 -1.75 -8.50
C ALA A 143 24.70 -1.27 -8.17
N VAL A 144 25.08 -0.09 -8.69
CA VAL A 144 26.40 0.49 -8.51
C VAL A 144 26.34 1.76 -7.66
N GLY A 145 27.42 2.05 -6.95
CA GLY A 145 27.47 3.19 -6.01
C GLY A 145 27.07 4.52 -6.66
N TYR A 146 27.48 4.79 -7.92
CA TYR A 146 27.12 6.01 -8.63
C TYR A 146 25.64 6.09 -8.98
N GLY A 147 25.04 5.00 -9.44
CA GLY A 147 23.60 4.93 -9.73
C GLY A 147 22.76 5.13 -8.47
N LEU A 148 23.16 4.51 -7.37
CA LEU A 148 22.51 4.68 -6.07
C LEU A 148 22.64 6.11 -5.53
N PHE A 149 23.82 6.73 -5.65
CA PHE A 149 24.05 8.11 -5.25
C PHE A 149 23.10 9.08 -5.98
N ASN A 150 22.94 8.92 -7.28
CA ASN A 150 22.00 9.75 -8.06
C ASN A 150 20.52 9.48 -7.73
N ALA A 151 20.20 8.29 -7.26
CA ALA A 151 18.83 7.92 -6.88
C ALA A 151 18.46 8.38 -5.46
N GLN A 152 19.45 8.62 -4.56
CA GLN A 152 19.23 9.07 -3.18
C GLN A 152 18.50 10.41 -3.09
N ASP A 153 18.74 11.33 -4.02
CA ASP A 153 18.07 12.65 -4.04
C ASP A 153 16.56 12.55 -4.27
N ARG A 154 16.08 11.39 -4.71
CA ARG A 154 14.67 11.14 -5.06
C ARG A 154 13.89 10.44 -3.96
N GLY A 155 14.58 9.86 -2.98
CA GLY A 155 13.93 9.16 -1.87
C GLY A 155 14.87 8.22 -1.13
N GLU A 156 14.29 7.34 -0.34
CA GLU A 156 15.00 6.37 0.48
C GLU A 156 15.19 5.05 -0.28
N LEU A 157 16.43 4.60 -0.39
CA LEU A 157 16.77 3.34 -1.05
C LEU A 157 16.79 2.17 -0.06
N PHE A 158 16.31 1.01 -0.51
CA PHE A 158 16.26 -0.24 0.28
C PHE A 158 17.41 -1.19 -0.05
N ILE A 159 18.17 -0.89 -1.13
CA ILE A 159 19.25 -1.73 -1.64
C ILE A 159 20.60 -1.02 -1.56
N GLY A 160 21.66 -1.83 -1.51
CA GLY A 160 23.05 -1.36 -1.56
C GLY A 160 23.75 -1.69 -2.89
N ALA A 161 24.98 -1.20 -3.02
CA ALA A 161 25.84 -1.54 -4.16
C ALA A 161 26.11 -3.05 -4.21
N GLY A 162 26.18 -3.61 -5.43
CA GLY A 162 26.34 -5.06 -5.64
C GLY A 162 25.03 -5.86 -5.60
N THR A 163 23.88 -5.22 -5.33
CA THR A 163 22.60 -5.90 -5.36
C THR A 163 22.14 -6.12 -6.79
N LYS A 164 21.78 -7.37 -7.13
CA LYS A 164 21.17 -7.69 -8.42
C LYS A 164 19.75 -7.17 -8.47
N VAL A 165 19.42 -6.42 -9.48
CA VAL A 165 18.10 -5.84 -9.71
C VAL A 165 17.56 -6.26 -11.07
N TYR A 166 16.25 -6.26 -11.23
CA TYR A 166 15.57 -6.48 -12.51
C TYR A 166 14.66 -5.28 -12.83
N SER A 167 14.42 -5.05 -14.10
CA SER A 167 13.52 -4.00 -14.57
C SER A 167 12.14 -4.16 -13.94
N GLY A 168 11.61 -3.09 -13.30
CA GLY A 168 10.36 -3.13 -12.54
C GLY A 168 10.51 -3.48 -11.05
N MET A 169 11.72 -3.81 -10.57
CA MET A 169 11.97 -4.07 -9.15
C MET A 169 11.85 -2.79 -8.32
N VAL A 170 11.11 -2.84 -7.22
CA VAL A 170 11.06 -1.73 -6.26
C VAL A 170 12.37 -1.68 -5.48
N VAL A 171 13.12 -0.60 -5.65
CA VAL A 171 14.45 -0.39 -5.06
C VAL A 171 14.48 0.67 -3.97
N GLY A 172 13.37 1.41 -3.81
CA GLY A 172 13.28 2.48 -2.80
C GLY A 172 11.88 3.06 -2.68
N ARG A 173 11.77 4.03 -1.78
CA ARG A 173 10.58 4.83 -1.54
C ARG A 173 10.80 6.24 -2.08
N ASN A 174 9.91 6.70 -2.98
CA ASN A 174 9.98 8.06 -3.52
C ASN A 174 9.57 9.08 -2.44
N ALA A 175 10.28 10.19 -2.36
CA ALA A 175 9.92 11.32 -1.49
C ALA A 175 8.63 12.03 -1.93
N ARG A 176 8.23 11.88 -3.21
CA ARG A 176 7.01 12.45 -3.78
C ARG A 176 5.93 11.40 -3.97
N SER A 177 4.69 11.85 -4.15
CA SER A 177 3.60 10.99 -4.57
C SER A 177 3.82 10.51 -6.01
N GLY A 178 3.60 9.22 -6.26
CA GLY A 178 3.79 8.61 -7.58
C GLY A 178 5.08 7.80 -7.69
N ASP A 179 5.00 6.72 -8.46
CA ASP A 179 6.14 5.85 -8.72
C ASP A 179 7.08 6.51 -9.74
N MET A 180 8.38 6.30 -9.59
CA MET A 180 9.41 6.87 -10.44
C MET A 180 10.44 5.81 -10.81
N GLU A 181 10.76 5.74 -12.09
CA GLU A 181 11.86 4.91 -12.56
C GLU A 181 13.21 5.56 -12.30
N VAL A 182 14.15 4.76 -11.79
CA VAL A 182 15.52 5.18 -11.50
C VAL A 182 16.51 4.17 -12.06
N ASN A 183 17.61 4.66 -12.60
CA ASN A 183 18.68 3.80 -13.06
C ASN A 183 19.74 3.64 -11.97
N VAL A 184 19.67 2.53 -11.24
CA VAL A 184 20.64 2.18 -10.19
C VAL A 184 21.86 1.42 -10.71
N CYS A 185 21.85 1.00 -11.99
CA CYS A 185 22.94 0.29 -12.65
C CYS A 185 23.88 1.23 -13.44
N LEU A 186 23.57 2.53 -13.44
CA LEU A 186 24.31 3.52 -14.23
C LEU A 186 25.75 3.66 -13.74
N LEU A 187 26.71 3.28 -14.58
CA LEU A 187 28.12 3.53 -14.36
C LEU A 187 28.48 4.98 -14.76
N TYR A 188 29.35 5.63 -13.97
CA TYR A 188 29.93 6.89 -14.40
C TYR A 188 30.87 6.64 -15.58
N THR A 189 30.39 6.88 -16.80
CA THR A 189 31.27 7.03 -17.95
C THR A 189 31.71 8.48 -18.01
N SER A 190 32.94 8.78 -17.57
CA SER A 190 33.52 10.08 -17.86
C SER A 190 33.53 10.24 -19.39
N PRO A 191 33.12 11.40 -19.94
CA PRO A 191 33.28 11.64 -21.36
C PRO A 191 34.76 11.49 -21.69
N SER A 192 35.08 10.52 -22.56
CA SER A 192 36.45 10.32 -23.03
C SER A 192 36.88 11.62 -23.74
N PRO A 193 38.04 12.23 -23.41
CA PRO A 193 38.53 13.38 -24.12
C PRO A 193 39.21 12.94 -25.43
N ARG A 194 38.42 12.41 -26.37
CA ARG A 194 38.82 12.10 -27.73
C ARG A 194 37.71 12.47 -28.67
N ASP A 195 37.71 13.71 -29.06
CA ASP A 195 37.38 14.18 -30.41
C ASP A 195 37.60 15.68 -30.50
N SER A 196 38.87 16.06 -30.30
CA SER A 196 39.38 17.36 -30.73
C SER A 196 40.66 17.09 -31.53
N THR A 197 40.52 16.52 -32.72
CA THR A 197 41.51 16.67 -33.81
C THR A 197 40.78 16.40 -35.13
N SER A 198 40.52 17.46 -35.85
CA SER A 198 41.17 17.69 -37.16
C SER A 198 40.49 18.82 -37.89
N SER A 199 41.35 19.75 -38.16
CA SER A 199 41.59 20.52 -39.36
C SER A 199 40.57 21.52 -39.79
#